data_55c718c0394740ecc6e08e54c69ea950
#
_entry.id   55c718c0394740ecc6e08e54c69ea950
#
_cell.length_a   1.000
_cell.length_b   1.000
_cell.length_c   1.000
_cell.angle_alpha   90.00
_cell.angle_beta   90.00
_cell.angle_gamma   90.00
#
_symmetry.space_group_name_H-M   'P 1'
#
loop_
_entity.id
_entity.type
_entity.pdbx_description
1 polymer ?
#
loop_
_entity_poly.entity_id
_entity_poly.type
_entity_poly.pdbx_seq_one_letter_code
_entity_poly.pdbx_strand_id
1 'polypeptide(L)'
;MPNKIKYLPSNEDGKLVNALIKIEGRELKYRDLCKAVDMPPRDGGSRASQLDKIRNYCQLDTVDNVYPTRYIVQEVYPEADALINELDKDSYQAAFEAALYQIFLKTNCATIYASTSNLLRMFQEVNDNFSYTYSQAVENSEHYGYMSLVNGVVYNILAQWTRRKLLTMKNRYVIDLNRGYRLYKQRSNPEGKETWLETYDVPEDSPDHQICLSIHSKAVNEIMPPNWGKVIDNRVYKPYVSTEQYKAFEARLAQLTQEAFSDEYVKVKEVYIIKPATKEWIANRLLDVYEHYPSFEKINKEACTKIIQTSQLSCITGKQRREFVDINMNNKQSDKLKDLVASEKQ
;
A
#
# COMPACT_ATOMS: atom_id res chain seq x y z
N MET A 1 -20.23 25.61 -18.74
CA MET A 1 -20.26 24.25 -18.19
C MET A 1 -19.10 23.49 -18.82
N PRO A 2 -18.13 23.03 -18.07
CA PRO A 2 -17.04 22.25 -18.66
C PRO A 2 -17.59 20.95 -19.22
N ASN A 3 -17.13 20.54 -20.38
CA ASN A 3 -17.51 19.32 -21.07
C ASN A 3 -17.26 18.11 -20.15
N LYS A 4 -18.34 17.47 -19.72
CA LYS A 4 -18.25 16.18 -19.04
C LYS A 4 -17.70 15.17 -20.07
N ILE A 5 -16.44 14.79 -19.93
CA ILE A 5 -15.86 13.72 -20.72
C ILE A 5 -16.60 12.44 -20.34
N LYS A 6 -17.33 11.86 -21.27
CA LYS A 6 -17.97 10.55 -21.09
C LYS A 6 -16.87 9.49 -21.00
N TYR A 7 -16.69 8.96 -19.84
CA TYR A 7 -15.78 7.85 -19.59
C TYR A 7 -16.35 6.53 -20.17
N LEU A 8 -15.50 5.72 -20.78
CA LEU A 8 -15.79 4.33 -21.13
C LEU A 8 -15.19 3.44 -20.03
N PRO A 9 -16.02 2.79 -19.20
CA PRO A 9 -15.54 1.96 -18.10
C PRO A 9 -14.66 0.81 -18.56
N SER A 10 -13.82 0.31 -17.66
CA SER A 10 -13.10 -0.96 -17.86
C SER A 10 -14.10 -2.09 -18.15
N ASN A 11 -13.70 -3.15 -18.86
CA ASN A 11 -14.64 -4.17 -19.34
C ASN A 11 -15.55 -4.81 -18.25
N GLU A 12 -15.13 -4.81 -16.98
CA GLU A 12 -15.92 -5.34 -15.87
C GLU A 12 -16.81 -4.27 -15.21
N ASP A 13 -16.28 -3.08 -14.97
CA ASP A 13 -17.03 -1.98 -14.36
C ASP A 13 -18.05 -1.40 -15.34
N GLY A 14 -17.74 -1.39 -16.63
CA GLY A 14 -18.66 -1.01 -17.68
C GLY A 14 -19.85 -1.91 -17.81
N LYS A 15 -19.71 -3.19 -17.57
CA LYS A 15 -20.84 -4.11 -17.52
C LYS A 15 -21.78 -3.79 -16.36
N LEU A 16 -21.21 -3.47 -15.18
CA LEU A 16 -21.98 -3.09 -13.99
C LEU A 16 -22.75 -1.79 -14.23
N VAL A 17 -22.08 -0.72 -14.68
CA VAL A 17 -22.72 0.56 -14.96
C VAL A 17 -23.81 0.43 -16.03
N ASN A 18 -23.54 -0.25 -17.14
CA ASN A 18 -24.53 -0.49 -18.18
C ASN A 18 -25.71 -1.35 -17.68
N ALA A 19 -25.48 -2.26 -16.75
CA ALA A 19 -26.55 -3.03 -16.14
C ALA A 19 -27.40 -2.15 -15.20
N LEU A 20 -26.77 -1.27 -14.42
CA LEU A 20 -27.48 -0.32 -13.55
C LEU A 20 -28.33 0.67 -14.33
N ILE A 21 -27.83 1.21 -15.43
CA ILE A 21 -28.59 2.11 -16.33
C ILE A 21 -29.89 1.42 -16.84
N LYS A 22 -29.82 0.12 -17.15
CA LYS A 22 -30.99 -0.62 -17.66
C LYS A 22 -32.08 -0.85 -16.60
N ILE A 23 -31.75 -0.75 -15.33
CA ILE A 23 -32.67 -0.99 -14.21
C ILE A 23 -32.98 0.29 -13.42
N GLU A 24 -32.50 1.44 -13.88
CA GLU A 24 -32.79 2.74 -13.29
C GLU A 24 -34.29 2.98 -13.19
N GLY A 25 -34.78 3.45 -12.04
CA GLY A 25 -36.18 3.65 -11.73
C GLY A 25 -36.98 2.38 -11.44
N ARG A 26 -36.38 1.19 -11.47
CA ARG A 26 -37.08 -0.08 -11.21
C ARG A 26 -36.94 -0.53 -9.76
N GLU A 27 -38.07 -0.94 -9.17
CA GLU A 27 -38.06 -1.61 -7.88
C GLU A 27 -37.69 -3.10 -8.03
N LEU A 28 -36.61 -3.51 -7.40
CA LEU A 28 -36.07 -4.86 -7.46
C LEU A 28 -35.88 -5.46 -6.06
N LYS A 29 -36.17 -6.76 -5.92
CA LYS A 29 -35.71 -7.51 -4.76
C LYS A 29 -34.21 -7.70 -4.83
N TYR A 30 -33.55 -7.92 -3.70
CA TYR A 30 -32.09 -8.11 -3.66
C TYR A 30 -31.57 -9.15 -4.67
N ARG A 31 -32.23 -10.30 -4.78
CA ARG A 31 -31.82 -11.35 -5.72
C ARG A 31 -31.97 -10.92 -7.19
N ASP A 32 -33.00 -10.16 -7.49
CA ASP A 32 -33.26 -9.67 -8.84
C ASP A 32 -32.26 -8.54 -9.20
N LEU A 33 -31.93 -7.67 -8.23
CA LEU A 33 -30.87 -6.69 -8.38
C LEU A 33 -29.52 -7.38 -8.66
N CYS A 34 -29.14 -8.38 -7.85
CA CYS A 34 -27.91 -9.14 -8.06
C CYS A 34 -27.87 -9.79 -9.46
N LYS A 35 -28.98 -10.38 -9.89
CA LYS A 35 -29.11 -11.00 -11.23
C LYS A 35 -28.96 -9.95 -12.34
N ALA A 36 -29.55 -8.77 -12.16
CA ALA A 36 -29.48 -7.69 -13.15
C ALA A 36 -28.06 -7.17 -13.33
N VAL A 37 -27.26 -7.15 -12.26
CA VAL A 37 -25.86 -6.67 -12.27
C VAL A 37 -24.82 -7.80 -12.38
N ASP A 38 -25.26 -9.01 -12.70
CA ASP A 38 -24.42 -10.21 -12.88
C ASP A 38 -23.53 -10.53 -11.65
N MET A 39 -24.12 -10.38 -10.46
CA MET A 39 -23.46 -10.72 -9.20
C MET A 39 -24.16 -11.89 -8.50
N PRO A 40 -23.45 -12.87 -7.91
CA PRO A 40 -24.09 -13.92 -7.13
C PRO A 40 -24.68 -13.32 -5.85
N PRO A 41 -25.94 -13.62 -5.48
CA PRO A 41 -26.55 -13.12 -4.25
C PRO A 41 -25.82 -13.69 -3.03
N ARG A 42 -25.60 -12.87 -2.01
CA ARG A 42 -24.90 -13.21 -0.76
C ARG A 42 -25.78 -12.91 0.44
N ASP A 43 -25.45 -13.48 1.61
CA ASP A 43 -26.16 -13.29 2.86
C ASP A 43 -25.30 -12.58 3.93
N GLY A 44 -25.94 -12.05 4.97
CA GLY A 44 -25.28 -11.41 6.11
C GLY A 44 -24.40 -10.21 5.75
N GLY A 45 -23.24 -10.11 6.36
CA GLY A 45 -22.28 -9.01 6.13
C GLY A 45 -21.76 -8.93 4.69
N SER A 46 -21.68 -10.06 3.99
CA SER A 46 -21.29 -10.09 2.58
C SER A 46 -22.36 -9.46 1.66
N ARG A 47 -23.64 -9.49 2.06
CA ARG A 47 -24.72 -8.78 1.37
C ARG A 47 -24.56 -7.27 1.51
N ALA A 48 -24.28 -6.79 2.73
CA ALA A 48 -24.05 -5.36 2.97
C ALA A 48 -22.89 -4.83 2.12
N SER A 49 -21.74 -5.53 2.13
CA SER A 49 -20.58 -5.18 1.30
C SER A 49 -20.88 -5.19 -0.20
N GLN A 50 -21.77 -6.07 -0.66
CA GLN A 50 -22.18 -6.11 -2.06
C GLN A 50 -23.11 -4.94 -2.42
N LEU A 51 -24.03 -4.60 -1.55
CA LEU A 51 -24.90 -3.43 -1.72
C LEU A 51 -24.07 -2.13 -1.69
N ASP A 52 -23.08 -2.04 -0.81
CA ASP A 52 -22.16 -0.91 -0.77
C ASP A 52 -21.37 -0.80 -2.07
N LYS A 53 -20.89 -1.93 -2.63
CA LYS A 53 -20.26 -1.90 -3.96
C LYS A 53 -21.20 -1.36 -5.05
N ILE A 54 -22.47 -1.68 -5.02
CA ILE A 54 -23.47 -1.15 -5.98
C ILE A 54 -23.72 0.33 -5.75
N ARG A 55 -23.81 0.76 -4.49
CA ARG A 55 -23.97 2.19 -4.11
C ARG A 55 -22.84 3.07 -4.57
N ASN A 56 -21.67 2.50 -4.84
CA ASN A 56 -20.55 3.27 -5.40
C ASN A 56 -20.83 3.77 -6.82
N TYR A 57 -21.76 3.13 -7.52
CA TYR A 57 -22.05 3.44 -8.90
C TYR A 57 -23.46 4.06 -9.11
N CYS A 58 -24.28 4.09 -8.07
CA CYS A 58 -25.63 4.62 -8.17
C CYS A 58 -26.17 5.06 -6.82
N GLN A 59 -27.13 5.98 -6.84
CA GLN A 59 -28.00 6.21 -5.70
C GLN A 59 -28.94 5.01 -5.58
N LEU A 60 -28.70 4.16 -4.56
CA LEU A 60 -29.48 2.96 -4.29
C LEU A 60 -30.33 3.16 -3.04
N ASP A 61 -31.61 3.40 -3.21
CA ASP A 61 -32.55 3.58 -2.12
C ASP A 61 -33.24 2.26 -1.75
N THR A 62 -33.73 2.19 -0.52
CA THR A 62 -34.62 1.11 -0.05
C THR A 62 -36.03 1.61 -0.02
N VAL A 63 -36.97 0.77 -0.47
CA VAL A 63 -38.40 1.07 -0.38
C VAL A 63 -38.87 0.75 1.03
N ASP A 64 -39.32 1.78 1.75
CA ASP A 64 -39.80 1.64 3.12
C ASP A 64 -41.09 0.83 3.20
N ASN A 65 -41.25 0.11 4.33
CA ASN A 65 -42.46 -0.65 4.68
C ASN A 65 -42.83 -1.80 3.72
N VAL A 66 -41.91 -2.28 2.87
CA VAL A 66 -42.14 -3.41 1.97
C VAL A 66 -41.32 -4.61 2.41
N TYR A 67 -41.98 -5.77 2.60
CA TYR A 67 -41.29 -7.03 2.85
C TYR A 67 -41.53 -8.01 1.70
N PRO A 68 -40.49 -8.67 1.16
CA PRO A 68 -39.06 -8.46 1.44
C PRO A 68 -38.57 -7.11 0.92
N THR A 69 -37.53 -6.55 1.58
CA THR A 69 -36.91 -5.26 1.21
C THR A 69 -36.65 -5.15 -0.28
N ARG A 70 -37.10 -4.07 -0.88
CA ARG A 70 -36.87 -3.73 -2.28
C ARG A 70 -35.91 -2.58 -2.40
N TYR A 71 -35.23 -2.51 -3.52
CA TYR A 71 -34.21 -1.53 -3.86
C TYR A 71 -34.60 -0.82 -5.16
N ILE A 72 -34.36 0.49 -5.23
CA ILE A 72 -34.53 1.30 -6.42
C ILE A 72 -33.19 1.94 -6.74
N VAL A 73 -32.74 1.81 -7.99
CA VAL A 73 -31.65 2.61 -8.55
C VAL A 73 -32.27 3.93 -9.01
N GLN A 74 -32.05 5.01 -8.26
CA GLN A 74 -32.60 6.34 -8.57
C GLN A 74 -31.78 7.06 -9.64
N GLU A 75 -30.46 7.00 -9.51
CA GLU A 75 -29.54 7.69 -10.41
C GLU A 75 -28.26 6.86 -10.52
N VAL A 76 -27.83 6.61 -11.74
CA VAL A 76 -26.51 6.01 -11.98
C VAL A 76 -25.50 7.13 -12.07
N TYR A 77 -24.54 7.15 -11.14
CA TYR A 77 -23.56 8.22 -11.08
C TYR A 77 -22.67 8.25 -12.32
N PRO A 78 -22.35 9.43 -12.84
CA PRO A 78 -21.17 9.58 -13.68
C PRO A 78 -19.97 9.11 -12.83
N GLU A 79 -19.25 8.14 -13.32
CA GLU A 79 -18.28 7.27 -12.61
C GLU A 79 -17.31 7.94 -11.61
N ALA A 80 -17.09 9.24 -11.73
CA ALA A 80 -16.21 10.00 -10.87
C ALA A 80 -16.76 10.29 -9.47
N ASP A 81 -18.06 10.56 -9.39
CA ASP A 81 -18.66 11.04 -8.14
C ASP A 81 -18.86 9.89 -7.14
N ALA A 82 -19.02 8.66 -7.63
CA ALA A 82 -19.15 7.48 -6.79
C ALA A 82 -17.91 7.22 -5.92
N LEU A 83 -16.70 7.40 -6.47
CA LEU A 83 -15.45 7.19 -5.73
C LEU A 83 -15.21 8.28 -4.67
N ILE A 84 -15.74 9.48 -4.88
CA ILE A 84 -15.50 10.66 -4.05
C ILE A 84 -16.52 10.78 -2.92
N ASN A 85 -17.79 10.41 -3.18
CA ASN A 85 -18.85 10.45 -2.17
C ASN A 85 -18.63 9.47 -1.00
N GLU A 86 -17.87 8.39 -1.23
CA GLU A 86 -17.50 7.44 -0.18
C GLU A 86 -16.33 7.87 0.72
N LEU A 87 -15.66 8.97 0.38
CA LEU A 87 -14.59 9.47 1.23
C LEU A 87 -15.20 10.03 2.51
N ASP A 88 -15.28 9.20 3.54
CA ASP A 88 -15.28 9.70 4.90
C ASP A 88 -14.00 10.53 5.07
N LYS A 89 -14.15 11.85 4.81
CA LYS A 89 -13.05 12.83 4.81
C LYS A 89 -12.27 12.84 6.11
N ASP A 90 -12.84 12.26 7.17
CA ASP A 90 -12.22 12.15 8.48
C ASP A 90 -11.49 10.81 8.70
N SER A 91 -11.61 9.87 7.78
CA SER A 91 -10.96 8.56 7.93
C SER A 91 -9.45 8.63 7.72
N TYR A 92 -8.72 7.74 8.40
CA TYR A 92 -7.29 7.54 8.11
C TYR A 92 -7.05 6.98 6.72
N GLN A 93 -8.04 6.36 6.08
CA GLN A 93 -7.95 5.92 4.70
C GLN A 93 -7.81 7.12 3.78
N ALA A 94 -8.67 8.13 3.95
CA ALA A 94 -8.58 9.39 3.18
C ALA A 94 -7.23 10.09 3.39
N ALA A 95 -6.69 10.07 4.61
CA ALA A 95 -5.36 10.63 4.88
C ALA A 95 -4.25 9.94 4.08
N PHE A 96 -4.28 8.60 3.99
CA PHE A 96 -3.30 7.85 3.19
C PHE A 96 -3.46 8.09 1.69
N GLU A 97 -4.69 8.17 1.19
CA GLU A 97 -4.97 8.49 -0.21
C GLU A 97 -4.45 9.89 -0.56
N ALA A 98 -4.78 10.88 0.28
CA ALA A 98 -4.32 12.25 0.11
C ALA A 98 -2.78 12.35 0.16
N ALA A 99 -2.13 11.69 1.12
CA ALA A 99 -0.68 11.69 1.22
C ALA A 99 -0.03 11.13 -0.04
N LEU A 100 -0.53 10.01 -0.55
CA LEU A 100 0.01 9.37 -1.74
C LEU A 100 -0.13 10.27 -2.98
N TYR A 101 -1.28 10.88 -3.18
CA TYR A 101 -1.48 11.81 -4.29
C TYR A 101 -0.63 13.08 -4.16
N GLN A 102 -0.45 13.60 -2.93
CA GLN A 102 0.49 14.70 -2.67
C GLN A 102 1.95 14.30 -2.96
N ILE A 103 2.32 13.03 -2.74
CA ILE A 103 3.64 12.51 -3.13
C ILE A 103 3.78 12.51 -4.65
N PHE A 104 2.80 11.99 -5.39
CA PHE A 104 2.81 12.02 -6.86
C PHE A 104 2.96 13.45 -7.40
N LEU A 105 2.21 14.40 -6.85
CA LEU A 105 2.31 15.82 -7.22
C LEU A 105 3.70 16.39 -6.96
N LYS A 106 4.20 16.22 -5.73
CA LYS A 106 5.48 16.81 -5.31
C LYS A 106 6.68 16.23 -6.06
N THR A 107 6.63 14.95 -6.37
CA THR A 107 7.73 14.24 -7.03
C THR A 107 7.65 14.26 -8.54
N ASN A 108 6.49 14.62 -9.09
CA ASN A 108 6.17 14.53 -10.52
C ASN A 108 6.49 13.14 -11.11
N CYS A 109 6.29 12.08 -10.31
CA CYS A 109 6.56 10.71 -10.70
C CYS A 109 5.27 10.00 -11.12
N ALA A 110 5.26 9.42 -12.31
CA ALA A 110 4.15 8.58 -12.78
C ALA A 110 4.14 7.20 -12.12
N THR A 111 5.25 6.78 -11.52
CA THR A 111 5.39 5.47 -10.87
C THR A 111 6.32 5.60 -9.67
N ILE A 112 5.90 5.06 -8.54
CA ILE A 112 6.71 4.98 -7.33
C ILE A 112 7.13 3.53 -7.12
N TYR A 113 8.44 3.31 -7.02
CA TYR A 113 9.02 2.04 -6.59
C TYR A 113 9.49 2.21 -5.15
N ALA A 114 8.88 1.53 -4.21
CA ALA A 114 9.20 1.72 -2.80
C ALA A 114 9.25 0.41 -2.02
N SER A 115 10.31 0.24 -1.23
CA SER A 115 10.35 -0.76 -0.19
C SER A 115 9.37 -0.42 0.93
N THR A 116 9.00 -1.39 1.76
CA THR A 116 8.14 -1.12 2.92
C THR A 116 8.72 -0.02 3.82
N SER A 117 10.01 -0.05 4.11
CA SER A 117 10.66 0.96 4.96
C SER A 117 10.55 2.37 4.38
N ASN A 118 10.66 2.48 3.06
CA ASN A 118 10.56 3.76 2.38
C ASN A 118 9.11 4.26 2.33
N LEU A 119 8.13 3.36 2.18
CA LEU A 119 6.72 3.73 2.32
C LEU A 119 6.42 4.31 3.69
N LEU A 120 6.92 3.70 4.77
CA LEU A 120 6.72 4.23 6.13
C LEU A 120 7.28 5.65 6.28
N ARG A 121 8.43 5.94 5.68
CA ARG A 121 9.01 7.30 5.66
C ARG A 121 8.25 8.24 4.74
N MET A 122 7.90 7.79 3.54
CA MET A 122 7.13 8.57 2.57
C MET A 122 5.80 9.03 3.15
N PHE A 123 5.11 8.17 3.90
CA PHE A 123 3.89 8.52 4.62
C PHE A 123 4.13 9.24 5.95
N GLN A 124 5.38 9.48 6.32
CA GLN A 124 5.77 10.08 7.59
C GLN A 124 5.25 9.33 8.83
N GLU A 125 5.03 8.02 8.71
CA GLU A 125 4.74 7.17 9.86
C GLU A 125 5.95 7.06 10.78
N VAL A 126 7.14 7.12 10.20
CA VAL A 126 8.45 7.15 10.89
C VAL A 126 9.34 8.22 10.27
N ASN A 127 10.34 8.68 11.01
CA ASN A 127 11.34 9.61 10.52
C ASN A 127 12.58 8.89 9.95
N ASP A 128 13.56 9.65 9.48
CA ASP A 128 14.78 9.13 8.88
C ASP A 128 15.63 8.31 9.86
N ASN A 129 15.53 8.59 11.16
CA ASN A 129 16.29 7.87 12.20
C ASN A 129 15.84 6.41 12.37
N PHE A 130 14.63 6.07 11.94
CA PHE A 130 14.04 4.74 12.17
C PHE A 130 14.91 3.57 11.69
N SER A 131 15.65 3.72 10.59
CA SER A 131 16.57 2.70 10.09
C SER A 131 17.93 2.72 10.79
N TYR A 132 18.40 3.88 11.24
CA TYR A 132 19.69 4.04 11.87
C TYR A 132 19.67 3.64 13.34
N THR A 133 18.52 3.74 14.00
CA THR A 133 18.37 3.40 15.42
C THR A 133 18.74 1.96 15.70
N TYR A 134 18.59 1.05 14.73
CA TYR A 134 19.02 -0.34 14.89
C TYR A 134 20.54 -0.43 15.03
N SER A 135 21.30 0.21 14.17
CA SER A 135 22.77 0.19 14.23
C SER A 135 23.29 0.90 15.49
N GLN A 136 22.73 2.07 15.81
CA GLN A 136 23.06 2.83 16.99
C GLN A 136 22.66 2.13 18.30
N ALA A 137 21.55 1.39 18.31
CA ALA A 137 21.13 0.62 19.48
C ALA A 137 22.07 -0.57 19.76
N VAL A 138 22.69 -1.12 18.72
CA VAL A 138 23.72 -2.16 18.88
C VAL A 138 25.02 -1.58 19.41
N GLU A 139 25.42 -0.39 18.97
CA GLU A 139 26.63 0.30 19.42
C GLU A 139 26.50 0.87 20.85
N ASN A 140 25.29 1.32 21.24
CA ASN A 140 24.99 1.89 22.55
C ASN A 140 24.02 1.00 23.36
N SER A 141 24.33 -0.30 23.49
CA SER A 141 23.45 -1.30 24.06
C SER A 141 22.97 -1.05 25.50
N GLU A 142 23.74 -0.34 26.31
CA GLU A 142 23.37 -0.01 27.71
C GLU A 142 22.22 1.00 27.80
N HIS A 143 22.14 1.96 26.87
CA HIS A 143 21.13 3.00 26.89
C HIS A 143 19.94 2.73 25.98
N TYR A 144 20.18 2.14 24.81
CA TYR A 144 19.16 1.95 23.75
C TYR A 144 18.92 0.49 23.39
N GLY A 145 19.34 -0.47 24.19
CA GLY A 145 19.19 -1.90 23.88
C GLY A 145 17.75 -2.34 23.60
N TYR A 146 16.75 -1.68 24.22
CA TYR A 146 15.34 -1.94 23.93
C TYR A 146 14.89 -1.44 22.56
N MET A 147 15.58 -0.45 21.99
CA MET A 147 15.15 0.16 20.70
C MET A 147 15.23 -0.81 19.54
N SER A 148 16.21 -1.72 19.54
CA SER A 148 16.31 -2.78 18.54
C SER A 148 15.10 -3.73 18.56
N LEU A 149 14.68 -4.14 19.77
CA LEU A 149 13.51 -4.98 19.96
C LEU A 149 12.23 -4.27 19.52
N VAL A 150 12.08 -3.01 19.95
CA VAL A 150 10.92 -2.18 19.63
C VAL A 150 10.82 -1.92 18.14
N ASN A 151 11.96 -1.65 17.49
CA ASN A 151 12.01 -1.35 16.05
C ASN A 151 11.39 -2.47 15.19
N GLY A 152 11.72 -3.73 15.48
CA GLY A 152 11.14 -4.87 14.76
C GLY A 152 9.62 -4.98 14.95
N VAL A 153 9.12 -4.75 16.16
CA VAL A 153 7.68 -4.78 16.45
C VAL A 153 6.97 -3.62 15.76
N VAL A 154 7.51 -2.40 15.88
CA VAL A 154 6.97 -1.19 15.25
C VAL A 154 6.92 -1.33 13.74
N TYR A 155 8.02 -1.79 13.13
CA TYR A 155 8.08 -2.06 11.70
C TYR A 155 6.94 -3.00 11.25
N ASN A 156 6.74 -4.10 11.97
CA ASN A 156 5.70 -5.06 11.61
C ASN A 156 4.29 -4.48 11.74
N ILE A 157 4.01 -3.71 12.79
CA ILE A 157 2.70 -3.07 13.00
C ILE A 157 2.40 -2.07 11.90
N LEU A 158 3.34 -1.15 11.64
CA LEU A 158 3.15 -0.09 10.65
C LEU A 158 3.14 -0.65 9.22
N ALA A 159 4.04 -1.58 8.90
CA ALA A 159 4.06 -2.25 7.60
C ALA A 159 2.75 -2.95 7.27
N GLN A 160 2.13 -3.63 8.24
CA GLN A 160 0.83 -4.25 8.04
C GLN A 160 -0.28 -3.20 7.86
N TRP A 161 -0.22 -2.10 8.62
CA TRP A 161 -1.19 -1.03 8.52
C TRP A 161 -1.13 -0.34 7.15
N THR A 162 0.03 0.15 6.74
CA THR A 162 0.28 0.76 5.42
C THR A 162 -0.14 -0.15 4.28
N ARG A 163 0.25 -1.42 4.36
CA ARG A 163 -0.15 -2.41 3.35
C ARG A 163 -1.66 -2.55 3.24
N ARG A 164 -2.39 -2.61 4.35
CA ARG A 164 -3.86 -2.67 4.32
C ARG A 164 -4.45 -1.43 3.65
N LYS A 165 -3.89 -0.25 3.93
CA LYS A 165 -4.31 1.00 3.31
C LYS A 165 -4.08 0.99 1.80
N LEU A 166 -2.90 0.57 1.35
CA LEU A 166 -2.60 0.44 -0.09
C LEU A 166 -3.50 -0.59 -0.78
N LEU A 167 -3.78 -1.72 -0.15
CA LEU A 167 -4.69 -2.72 -0.71
C LEU A 167 -6.13 -2.18 -0.81
N THR A 168 -6.58 -1.40 0.17
CA THR A 168 -7.89 -0.73 0.09
C THR A 168 -7.92 0.25 -1.08
N MET A 169 -6.88 1.07 -1.28
CA MET A 169 -6.78 1.97 -2.42
C MET A 169 -6.82 1.22 -3.77
N LYS A 170 -6.09 0.10 -3.86
CA LYS A 170 -6.13 -0.76 -5.05
C LYS A 170 -7.54 -1.29 -5.31
N ASN A 171 -8.21 -1.82 -4.28
CA ASN A 171 -9.55 -2.37 -4.40
C ASN A 171 -10.61 -1.32 -4.75
N ARG A 172 -10.34 -0.06 -4.45
CA ARG A 172 -11.17 1.10 -4.81
C ARG A 172 -10.75 1.74 -6.14
N TYR A 173 -9.80 1.13 -6.86
CA TYR A 173 -9.25 1.66 -8.12
C TYR A 173 -8.64 3.07 -8.02
N VAL A 174 -8.29 3.50 -6.81
CA VAL A 174 -7.61 4.79 -6.57
C VAL A 174 -6.17 4.74 -7.04
N ILE A 175 -5.54 3.56 -6.95
CA ILE A 175 -4.19 3.30 -7.44
C ILE A 175 -4.13 1.95 -8.15
N ASP A 176 -3.14 1.78 -9.01
CA ASP A 176 -2.63 0.49 -9.41
C ASP A 176 -1.46 0.11 -8.49
N LEU A 177 -1.53 -1.09 -7.91
CA LEU A 177 -0.57 -1.58 -6.93
C LEU A 177 -0.11 -2.97 -7.32
N ASN A 178 1.16 -3.08 -7.67
CA ASN A 178 1.80 -4.33 -8.03
C ASN A 178 3.04 -4.58 -7.17
N ARG A 179 3.59 -5.78 -7.27
CA ARG A 179 4.90 -6.11 -6.73
C ARG A 179 5.91 -6.09 -7.84
N GLY A 180 7.05 -5.53 -7.54
CA GLY A 180 8.18 -5.48 -8.44
C GLY A 180 9.47 -5.78 -7.73
N TYR A 181 10.54 -5.53 -8.42
CA TYR A 181 11.87 -5.81 -7.93
C TYR A 181 12.79 -4.61 -8.14
N ARG A 182 13.79 -4.52 -7.27
CA ARG A 182 14.89 -3.58 -7.36
C ARG A 182 16.18 -4.35 -7.30
N LEU A 183 17.02 -4.13 -8.28
CA LEU A 183 18.35 -4.69 -8.37
C LEU A 183 19.37 -3.70 -7.77
N TYR A 184 20.40 -4.23 -7.15
CA TYR A 184 21.47 -3.46 -6.51
C TYR A 184 22.80 -3.86 -7.15
N LYS A 185 23.50 -2.87 -7.70
CA LYS A 185 24.82 -3.01 -8.28
C LYS A 185 25.85 -2.38 -7.37
N GLN A 186 26.89 -3.13 -7.03
CA GLN A 186 27.99 -2.55 -6.24
C GLN A 186 28.87 -1.70 -7.14
N ARG A 187 29.15 -0.50 -6.72
CA ARG A 187 30.09 0.41 -7.34
C ARG A 187 31.19 0.77 -6.35
N SER A 188 32.36 1.06 -6.86
CA SER A 188 33.47 1.59 -6.08
C SER A 188 34.07 2.79 -6.79
N ASN A 189 34.67 3.70 -6.03
CA ASN A 189 35.46 4.78 -6.62
C ASN A 189 36.72 4.20 -7.31
N PRO A 190 37.36 4.96 -8.22
CA PRO A 190 38.55 4.47 -8.94
C PRO A 190 39.70 4.03 -8.03
N GLU A 191 39.74 4.52 -6.80
CA GLU A 191 40.75 4.17 -5.82
C GLU A 191 40.37 2.94 -4.97
N GLY A 192 39.14 2.41 -5.12
CA GLY A 192 38.63 1.26 -4.40
C GLY A 192 38.36 1.52 -2.88
N LYS A 193 38.52 2.77 -2.42
CA LYS A 193 38.38 3.11 -0.98
C LYS A 193 36.94 3.25 -0.51
N GLU A 194 36.05 3.61 -1.42
CA GLU A 194 34.62 3.77 -1.12
C GLU A 194 33.80 2.88 -2.03
N THR A 195 32.83 2.18 -1.46
CA THR A 195 31.86 1.38 -2.17
C THR A 195 30.45 1.84 -1.87
N TRP A 196 29.59 1.90 -2.88
CA TRP A 196 28.17 2.20 -2.70
C TRP A 196 27.31 1.26 -3.52
N LEU A 197 26.03 1.23 -3.23
CA LEU A 197 25.05 0.46 -3.98
C LEU A 197 24.24 1.39 -4.89
N GLU A 198 24.36 1.19 -6.18
CA GLU A 198 23.50 1.79 -7.19
C GLU A 198 22.25 0.92 -7.34
N THR A 199 21.08 1.55 -7.50
CA THR A 199 19.80 0.85 -7.54
C THR A 199 19.12 0.98 -8.89
N TYR A 200 18.50 -0.12 -9.35
CA TYR A 200 17.75 -0.19 -10.60
C TYR A 200 16.37 -0.77 -10.35
N ASP A 201 15.35 0.05 -10.58
CA ASP A 201 13.96 -0.41 -10.55
C ASP A 201 13.66 -1.23 -11.80
N VAL A 202 13.18 -2.44 -11.60
CA VAL A 202 12.91 -3.39 -12.68
C VAL A 202 11.49 -3.17 -13.21
N PRO A 203 11.33 -2.75 -14.49
CA PRO A 203 10.01 -2.59 -15.10
C PRO A 203 9.23 -3.92 -15.13
N GLU A 204 7.91 -3.85 -14.90
CA GLU A 204 7.06 -5.06 -14.84
C GLU A 204 7.02 -5.87 -16.14
N ASP A 205 7.18 -5.20 -17.28
CA ASP A 205 7.17 -5.77 -18.61
C ASP A 205 8.55 -6.21 -19.11
N SER A 206 9.60 -6.03 -18.29
CA SER A 206 10.96 -6.38 -18.67
C SER A 206 11.25 -7.88 -18.49
N PRO A 207 12.15 -8.46 -19.30
CA PRO A 207 12.67 -9.81 -19.08
C PRO A 207 13.27 -10.01 -17.68
N ASP A 208 13.93 -8.98 -17.15
CA ASP A 208 14.57 -9.00 -15.84
C ASP A 208 13.55 -9.19 -14.72
N HIS A 209 12.32 -8.73 -14.90
CA HIS A 209 11.24 -8.95 -13.93
C HIS A 209 10.95 -10.45 -13.76
N GLN A 210 10.88 -11.20 -14.83
CA GLN A 210 10.66 -12.64 -14.80
C GLN A 210 11.84 -13.38 -14.18
N ILE A 211 13.06 -12.93 -14.45
CA ILE A 211 14.27 -13.47 -13.81
C ILE A 211 14.20 -13.22 -12.30
N CYS A 212 13.94 -12.00 -11.86
CA CYS A 212 13.80 -11.64 -10.43
C CYS A 212 12.68 -12.43 -9.74
N LEU A 213 11.53 -12.62 -10.41
CA LEU A 213 10.43 -13.44 -9.89
C LEU A 213 10.86 -14.90 -9.69
N SER A 214 11.58 -15.47 -10.65
CA SER A 214 12.10 -16.84 -10.58
C SER A 214 13.10 -17.00 -9.44
N ILE A 215 14.07 -16.10 -9.33
CA ILE A 215 15.09 -16.07 -8.25
C ILE A 215 14.40 -16.01 -6.89
N HIS A 216 13.48 -15.07 -6.73
CA HIS A 216 12.77 -14.87 -5.45
C HIS A 216 11.94 -16.12 -5.08
N SER A 217 11.20 -16.66 -6.04
CA SER A 217 10.39 -17.86 -5.84
C SER A 217 11.26 -19.07 -5.46
N LYS A 218 12.41 -19.23 -6.10
CA LYS A 218 13.37 -20.29 -5.80
C LYS A 218 13.92 -20.15 -4.38
N ALA A 219 14.39 -18.97 -3.99
CA ALA A 219 14.90 -18.71 -2.65
C ALA A 219 13.85 -18.95 -1.56
N VAL A 220 12.60 -18.52 -1.80
CA VAL A 220 11.46 -18.77 -0.90
C VAL A 220 11.22 -20.27 -0.73
N ASN A 221 11.15 -21.02 -1.83
CA ASN A 221 10.87 -22.47 -1.79
C ASN A 221 11.99 -23.28 -1.11
N GLU A 222 13.24 -22.83 -1.22
CA GLU A 222 14.39 -23.51 -0.65
C GLU A 222 14.59 -23.24 0.85
N ILE A 223 14.27 -22.04 1.31
CA ILE A 223 14.67 -21.57 2.65
C ILE A 223 13.48 -21.29 3.56
N MET A 224 12.38 -20.75 3.01
CA MET A 224 11.26 -20.27 3.81
C MET A 224 10.27 -21.40 4.15
N PRO A 225 9.51 -21.27 5.26
CA PRO A 225 8.47 -22.22 5.61
C PRO A 225 7.42 -22.36 4.49
N PRO A 226 6.74 -23.51 4.40
CA PRO A 226 5.67 -23.74 3.44
C PRO A 226 4.62 -22.62 3.49
N ASN A 227 4.16 -22.20 2.33
CA ASN A 227 3.18 -21.12 2.16
C ASN A 227 3.61 -19.72 2.61
N TRP A 228 4.88 -19.50 2.94
CA TRP A 228 5.37 -18.17 3.30
C TRP A 228 5.12 -17.17 2.16
N GLY A 229 4.51 -16.02 2.52
CA GLY A 229 4.18 -14.99 1.56
C GLY A 229 2.93 -15.25 0.69
N LYS A 230 2.32 -16.44 0.74
CA LYS A 230 1.08 -16.72 0.00
C LYS A 230 -0.10 -15.98 0.62
N VAL A 231 -1.04 -15.61 -0.23
CA VAL A 231 -2.31 -15.03 0.22
C VAL A 231 -3.29 -16.18 0.47
N ILE A 232 -3.69 -16.35 1.72
CA ILE A 232 -4.70 -17.31 2.15
C ILE A 232 -5.80 -16.50 2.84
N ASP A 233 -7.05 -16.65 2.41
CA ASP A 233 -8.21 -15.92 2.95
C ASP A 233 -8.00 -14.40 3.04
N ASN A 234 -7.51 -13.78 1.96
CA ASN A 234 -7.16 -12.36 1.87
C ASN A 234 -6.08 -11.88 2.86
N ARG A 235 -5.38 -12.82 3.50
CA ARG A 235 -4.25 -12.53 4.40
C ARG A 235 -2.97 -13.09 3.83
N VAL A 236 -1.89 -12.33 3.92
CA VAL A 236 -0.56 -12.88 3.62
C VAL A 236 -0.13 -13.75 4.78
N TYR A 237 0.00 -15.03 4.50
CA TYR A 237 0.52 -15.98 5.46
C TYR A 237 2.02 -15.76 5.65
N LYS A 238 2.41 -15.37 6.86
CA LYS A 238 3.82 -15.22 7.25
C LYS A 238 4.03 -15.98 8.54
N PRO A 239 4.32 -17.29 8.45
CA PRO A 239 4.71 -18.05 9.63
C PRO A 239 5.98 -17.45 10.24
N TYR A 240 6.21 -17.74 11.50
CA TYR A 240 7.41 -17.32 12.19
C TYR A 240 8.65 -17.81 11.44
N VAL A 241 9.60 -16.92 11.25
CA VAL A 241 10.90 -17.18 10.62
C VAL A 241 11.97 -16.69 11.59
N SER A 242 12.93 -17.55 11.92
CA SER A 242 14.04 -17.14 12.78
C SER A 242 14.95 -16.13 12.07
N THR A 243 15.72 -15.37 12.85
CA THR A 243 16.70 -14.42 12.29
C THR A 243 17.72 -15.12 11.41
N GLU A 244 18.17 -16.31 11.81
CA GLU A 244 19.12 -17.12 11.05
C GLU A 244 18.53 -17.60 9.73
N GLN A 245 17.29 -18.05 9.74
CA GLN A 245 16.58 -18.47 8.54
C GLN A 245 16.37 -17.29 7.57
N TYR A 246 16.06 -16.09 8.11
CA TYR A 246 15.93 -14.89 7.28
C TYR A 246 17.28 -14.47 6.68
N LYS A 247 18.37 -14.54 7.44
CA LYS A 247 19.74 -14.30 6.91
C LYS A 247 20.12 -15.31 5.83
N ALA A 248 19.80 -16.59 6.03
CA ALA A 248 20.04 -17.63 5.04
C ALA A 248 19.23 -17.34 3.74
N PHE A 249 18.00 -16.89 3.87
CA PHE A 249 17.18 -16.47 2.73
C PHE A 249 17.83 -15.29 1.97
N GLU A 250 18.24 -14.24 2.69
CA GLU A 250 18.90 -13.09 2.05
C GLU A 250 20.22 -13.48 1.35
N ALA A 251 21.02 -14.35 1.98
CA ALA A 251 22.26 -14.85 1.38
C ALA A 251 21.99 -15.68 0.12
N ARG A 252 21.00 -16.57 0.18
CA ARG A 252 20.60 -17.38 -0.99
C ARG A 252 20.06 -16.53 -2.13
N LEU A 253 19.26 -15.53 -1.79
CA LEU A 253 18.72 -14.57 -2.77
C LEU A 253 19.84 -13.78 -3.46
N ALA A 254 20.86 -13.34 -2.72
CA ALA A 254 22.03 -12.66 -3.26
C ALA A 254 22.82 -13.58 -4.20
N GLN A 255 23.10 -14.82 -3.79
CA GLN A 255 23.78 -15.81 -4.62
C GLN A 255 23.05 -16.05 -5.93
N LEU A 256 21.75 -16.31 -5.90
CA LEU A 256 20.93 -16.53 -7.10
C LEU A 256 20.89 -15.31 -8.00
N THR A 257 20.94 -14.10 -7.43
CA THR A 257 21.00 -12.86 -8.20
C THR A 257 22.32 -12.77 -8.97
N GLN A 258 23.45 -13.01 -8.31
CA GLN A 258 24.77 -13.01 -8.96
C GLN A 258 24.86 -14.05 -10.08
N GLU A 259 24.40 -15.28 -9.80
CA GLU A 259 24.36 -16.34 -10.81
C GLU A 259 23.53 -15.97 -12.04
N ALA A 260 22.33 -15.36 -11.84
CA ALA A 260 21.43 -15.05 -12.94
C ALA A 260 21.84 -13.84 -13.76
N PHE A 261 22.52 -12.87 -13.16
CA PHE A 261 22.96 -11.63 -13.80
C PHE A 261 24.47 -11.55 -14.01
N SER A 262 25.17 -12.69 -14.00
CA SER A 262 26.62 -12.79 -14.26
C SER A 262 27.44 -11.81 -13.41
N ASP A 263 27.16 -11.76 -12.10
CA ASP A 263 27.80 -10.88 -11.12
C ASP A 263 27.59 -9.36 -11.33
N GLU A 264 26.75 -8.97 -12.28
CA GLU A 264 26.44 -7.55 -12.49
C GLU A 264 25.71 -6.93 -11.31
N TYR A 265 24.80 -7.70 -10.68
CA TYR A 265 24.04 -7.27 -9.53
C TYR A 265 24.31 -8.17 -8.33
N VAL A 266 24.47 -7.54 -7.16
CA VAL A 266 24.80 -8.24 -5.92
C VAL A 266 23.58 -8.59 -5.07
N LYS A 267 22.44 -7.99 -5.36
CA LYS A 267 21.23 -8.17 -4.57
C LYS A 267 19.98 -7.81 -5.36
N VAL A 268 18.91 -8.53 -5.12
CA VAL A 268 17.53 -8.17 -5.51
C VAL A 268 16.68 -7.97 -4.27
N LYS A 269 15.77 -6.99 -4.30
CA LYS A 269 14.74 -6.79 -3.26
C LYS A 269 13.36 -6.65 -3.89
N GLU A 270 12.36 -7.21 -3.21
CA GLU A 270 10.96 -6.96 -3.54
C GLU A 270 10.57 -5.52 -3.14
N VAL A 271 9.89 -4.83 -4.03
CA VAL A 271 9.37 -3.48 -3.83
C VAL A 271 7.90 -3.41 -4.24
N TYR A 272 7.19 -2.39 -3.78
CA TYR A 272 5.88 -2.04 -4.32
C TYR A 272 6.07 -1.14 -5.55
N ILE A 273 5.29 -1.42 -6.59
CA ILE A 273 5.11 -0.54 -7.74
C ILE A 273 3.75 0.10 -7.56
N ILE A 274 3.73 1.41 -7.38
CA ILE A 274 2.52 2.19 -7.15
C ILE A 274 2.39 3.20 -8.27
N LYS A 275 1.26 3.12 -8.98
CA LYS A 275 0.92 4.07 -10.04
C LYS A 275 -0.38 4.77 -9.63
N PRO A 276 -0.60 6.04 -9.98
CA PRO A 276 -1.91 6.66 -9.84
C PRO A 276 -2.94 5.86 -10.63
N ALA A 277 -4.21 6.03 -10.32
CA ALA A 277 -5.28 5.38 -11.06
C ALA A 277 -5.02 5.53 -12.56
N THR A 278 -5.18 4.42 -13.30
CA THR A 278 -4.91 4.36 -14.74
C THR A 278 -5.77 5.34 -15.56
N LYS A 279 -6.75 5.99 -14.91
CA LYS A 279 -7.69 6.90 -15.49
C LYS A 279 -7.31 8.32 -15.08
N GLU A 280 -6.76 9.05 -16.02
CA GLU A 280 -6.26 10.43 -15.82
C GLU A 280 -7.26 11.36 -15.10
N TRP A 281 -8.55 11.23 -15.39
CA TRP A 281 -9.58 12.04 -14.77
C TRP A 281 -9.79 11.69 -13.27
N ILE A 282 -9.65 10.43 -12.85
CA ILE A 282 -9.69 10.06 -11.42
C ILE A 282 -8.49 10.67 -10.72
N ALA A 283 -7.31 10.53 -11.30
CA ALA A 283 -6.09 11.11 -10.76
C ALA A 283 -6.24 12.62 -10.57
N ASN A 284 -6.68 13.35 -11.59
CA ASN A 284 -6.87 14.80 -11.53
C ASN A 284 -7.91 15.20 -10.47
N ARG A 285 -9.03 14.47 -10.39
CA ARG A 285 -10.06 14.77 -9.39
C ARG A 285 -9.60 14.50 -7.95
N LEU A 286 -8.85 13.43 -7.73
CA LEU A 286 -8.28 13.14 -6.41
C LEU A 286 -7.21 14.15 -6.02
N LEU A 287 -6.44 14.66 -6.99
CA LEU A 287 -5.49 15.74 -6.77
C LEU A 287 -6.18 17.00 -6.28
N ASP A 288 -7.26 17.43 -6.96
CA ASP A 288 -8.05 18.60 -6.57
C ASP A 288 -8.63 18.49 -5.14
N VAL A 289 -9.09 17.28 -4.78
CA VAL A 289 -9.68 17.03 -3.44
C VAL A 289 -8.61 17.00 -2.36
N TYR A 290 -7.40 16.51 -2.67
CA TYR A 290 -6.40 16.20 -1.67
C TYR A 290 -5.25 17.19 -1.58
N GLU A 291 -5.15 18.18 -2.47
CA GLU A 291 -4.03 19.12 -2.52
C GLU A 291 -3.72 19.78 -1.17
N HIS A 292 -4.76 20.17 -0.45
CA HIS A 292 -4.66 20.88 0.84
C HIS A 292 -5.04 20.05 2.07
N TYR A 293 -5.19 18.73 1.90
CA TYR A 293 -5.60 17.87 3.01
C TYR A 293 -4.43 17.62 3.97
N PRO A 294 -4.59 17.80 5.30
CA PRO A 294 -3.51 17.64 6.30
C PRO A 294 -3.20 16.15 6.57
N SER A 295 -2.76 15.44 5.53
CA SER A 295 -2.67 13.99 5.50
C SER A 295 -1.53 13.44 6.36
N PHE A 296 -0.33 13.99 6.21
CA PHE A 296 0.87 13.47 6.86
C PHE A 296 0.82 13.63 8.38
N GLU A 297 0.35 14.76 8.88
CA GLU A 297 0.18 15.00 10.31
C GLU A 297 -0.81 14.00 10.92
N LYS A 298 -1.94 13.76 10.25
CA LYS A 298 -2.95 12.81 10.69
C LYS A 298 -2.42 11.38 10.70
N ILE A 299 -1.67 10.96 9.68
CA ILE A 299 -1.04 9.64 9.61
C ILE A 299 -0.01 9.48 10.73
N ASN A 300 0.89 10.44 10.90
CA ASN A 300 1.92 10.39 11.93
C ASN A 300 1.32 10.32 13.33
N LYS A 301 0.34 11.15 13.65
CA LYS A 301 -0.36 11.14 14.94
C LYS A 301 -1.00 9.77 15.23
N GLU A 302 -1.63 9.15 14.25
CA GLU A 302 -2.22 7.82 14.41
C GLU A 302 -1.15 6.74 14.57
N ALA A 303 -0.07 6.79 13.79
CA ALA A 303 1.05 5.88 13.92
C ALA A 303 1.65 5.93 15.33
N CYS A 304 1.92 7.12 15.85
CA CYS A 304 2.39 7.33 17.22
C CYS A 304 1.42 6.75 18.26
N THR A 305 0.13 7.00 18.10
CA THR A 305 -0.91 6.47 19.00
C THR A 305 -0.93 4.95 19.00
N LYS A 306 -0.85 4.32 17.83
CA LYS A 306 -0.80 2.85 17.70
C LYS A 306 0.38 2.24 18.44
N ILE A 307 1.54 2.87 18.34
CA ILE A 307 2.75 2.36 19.00
C ILE A 307 2.70 2.56 20.52
N ILE A 308 2.20 3.69 20.99
CA ILE A 308 2.05 3.95 22.43
C ILE A 308 1.06 2.96 23.06
N GLN A 309 -0.02 2.63 22.36
CA GLN A 309 -1.12 1.82 22.89
C GLN A 309 -0.99 0.31 22.66
N THR A 310 -0.03 -0.13 21.80
CA THR A 310 0.06 -1.55 21.45
C THR A 310 0.44 -2.44 22.63
N SER A 311 -0.30 -3.54 22.80
CA SER A 311 0.04 -4.59 23.77
C SER A 311 1.28 -5.39 23.42
N GLN A 312 1.68 -5.38 22.14
CA GLN A 312 2.89 -6.10 21.66
C GLN A 312 4.19 -5.52 22.23
N LEU A 313 4.15 -4.33 22.78
CA LEU A 313 5.27 -3.68 23.47
C LEU A 313 5.09 -3.66 24.99
N SER A 314 4.37 -4.63 25.55
CA SER A 314 4.17 -4.73 27.01
C SER A 314 5.46 -4.97 27.81
N CYS A 315 6.51 -5.48 27.15
CA CYS A 315 7.83 -5.70 27.75
C CYS A 315 8.63 -4.43 28.03
N ILE A 316 8.19 -3.26 27.51
CA ILE A 316 8.83 -1.97 27.74
C ILE A 316 7.86 -0.99 28.43
N THR A 317 8.45 -0.07 29.21
CA THR A 317 7.67 0.93 29.96
C THR A 317 7.01 1.95 29.05
N GLY A 318 5.96 2.61 29.56
CA GLY A 318 5.33 3.70 28.81
C GLY A 318 6.26 4.89 28.56
N LYS A 319 7.30 5.10 29.42
CA LYS A 319 8.34 6.11 29.20
C LYS A 319 9.21 5.73 28.00
N GLN A 320 9.69 4.49 27.94
CA GLN A 320 10.50 4.00 26.82
C GLN A 320 9.75 4.01 25.49
N ARG A 321 8.45 3.71 25.48
CA ARG A 321 7.63 3.83 24.26
C ARG A 321 7.55 5.27 23.77
N ARG A 322 7.33 6.24 24.66
CA ARG A 322 7.31 7.67 24.30
C ARG A 322 8.66 8.12 23.78
N GLU A 323 9.74 7.74 24.45
CA GLU A 323 11.11 8.04 24.00
C GLU A 323 11.39 7.47 22.59
N PHE A 324 10.96 6.24 22.32
CA PHE A 324 11.07 5.66 20.99
C PHE A 324 10.29 6.47 19.93
N VAL A 325 9.05 6.86 20.25
CA VAL A 325 8.21 7.69 19.36
C VAL A 325 8.86 9.04 19.11
N ASP A 326 9.40 9.70 20.13
CA ASP A 326 10.05 11.00 20.01
C ASP A 326 11.29 10.95 19.10
N ILE A 327 12.07 9.87 19.19
CA ILE A 327 13.29 9.73 18.39
C ILE A 327 12.99 9.27 16.94
N ASN A 328 12.04 8.35 16.75
CA ASN A 328 11.89 7.63 15.49
C ASN A 328 10.63 7.99 14.69
N MET A 329 9.67 8.69 15.29
CA MET A 329 8.37 8.93 14.67
C MET A 329 7.97 10.39 14.63
N ASN A 330 8.36 11.20 15.62
CA ASN A 330 8.05 12.62 15.62
C ASN A 330 8.84 13.34 14.52
N ASN A 331 8.12 13.85 13.53
CA ASN A 331 8.75 14.44 12.38
C ASN A 331 8.26 15.86 12.09
N LYS A 332 9.23 16.75 11.86
CA LYS A 332 8.98 18.10 11.37
C LYS A 332 9.52 18.34 9.96
N GLN A 333 9.91 17.30 9.23
CA GLN A 333 10.62 17.45 7.95
C GLN A 333 9.81 16.97 6.76
N SER A 334 8.97 17.85 6.22
CA SER A 334 8.27 17.62 4.94
C SER A 334 9.16 17.80 3.70
N ASP A 335 10.36 18.42 3.82
CA ASP A 335 11.17 18.81 2.66
C ASP A 335 12.03 17.70 2.07
N LYS A 336 12.24 16.61 2.79
CA LYS A 336 13.05 15.46 2.33
C LYS A 336 12.30 14.43 1.48
N LEU A 337 11.02 14.61 1.19
CA LEU A 337 10.26 13.67 0.36
C LEU A 337 10.83 13.55 -1.07
N LYS A 338 11.31 14.66 -1.64
CA LYS A 338 11.96 14.65 -2.96
C LYS A 338 13.26 13.85 -2.92
N ASP A 339 14.02 14.00 -1.84
CA ASP A 339 15.30 13.31 -1.67
C ASP A 339 15.09 11.81 -1.41
N LEU A 340 14.04 11.43 -0.69
CA LEU A 340 13.67 10.02 -0.45
C LEU A 340 13.26 9.30 -1.74
N VAL A 341 12.47 9.94 -2.60
CA VAL A 341 12.10 9.36 -3.90
C VAL A 341 13.26 9.43 -4.90
N ALA A 342 14.13 10.44 -4.80
CA ALA A 342 15.30 10.60 -5.64
C ALA A 342 16.47 9.70 -5.21
N SER A 343 16.70 9.52 -3.89
CA SER A 343 17.77 8.64 -3.38
C SER A 343 17.52 7.17 -3.63
N GLU A 344 16.28 6.79 -3.89
CA GLU A 344 15.96 5.44 -4.38
C GLU A 344 16.25 5.28 -5.88
N LYS A 345 16.51 6.37 -6.60
CA LYS A 345 16.91 6.36 -8.02
C LYS A 345 18.43 6.43 -8.23
N GLN A 346 19.20 6.68 -7.17
CA GLN A 346 20.66 6.60 -7.15
C GLN A 346 21.08 5.31 -6.44
#